data_00fef27a70c691b2322ef33685ef7a75
#
_entry.id   00fef27a70c691b2322ef33685ef7a75
#
_cell.length_a   1.000
_cell.length_b   1.000
_cell.length_c   1.000
_cell.angle_alpha   90.00
_cell.angle_beta   90.00
_cell.angle_gamma   90.00
#
_symmetry.space_group_name_H-M   'P 1'
#
loop_
_entity.id
_entity.type
_entity.pdbx_description
1 polymer ?
#
loop_
_entity_poly.entity_id
_entity_poly.type
_entity_poly.pdbx_seq_one_letter_code
_entity_poly.pdbx_strand_id
1 'polypeptide(L)'
;MKSIYGFVHVREKLMRGLFLACALFSVVALATITVFLLASGLPFIAEIGLGEFFGTRWAPLSDTPAYGILSMLVASLYVTALSVLIGVGIGLFTAICLYKFCPRWLVSPIRQMVNLLSGIPSVIFGLFGMTVIVPFIRDYISPSGVGYGILSSALVLGIMILPTIVSVSLDAMQAVPGSYFEGALALGSTREQATFRVMLPAAKSGILAGVVLAVGRAIGETMAVIMVVGNSPEMPVSLFQSVRTLTANIALGATEMKGDPERALIATGVVLFVFTLLLNTSFSLLKRDKTEKDDRKSRRKKESAKEAQS
;
A
#
# COMPACT_ATOMS: atom_id res chain seq x y z
N MET A 1 52.19 -8.70 -1.14
CA MET A 1 50.89 -9.38 -1.12
C MET A 1 50.23 -9.44 0.28
N LYS A 2 50.90 -9.78 1.36
CA LYS A 2 50.32 -9.86 2.72
C LYS A 2 49.67 -8.55 3.24
N SER A 3 50.20 -7.37 2.88
CA SER A 3 49.69 -6.08 3.33
C SER A 3 48.32 -5.72 2.72
N ILE A 4 48.06 -6.12 1.48
CA ILE A 4 46.77 -5.86 0.79
C ILE A 4 45.66 -6.70 1.40
N TYR A 5 45.93 -7.96 1.77
CA TYR A 5 44.95 -8.84 2.44
C TYR A 5 44.57 -8.34 3.85
N GLY A 6 45.52 -7.75 4.59
CA GLY A 6 45.25 -7.18 5.92
C GLY A 6 44.30 -5.97 5.82
N PHE A 7 44.52 -5.10 4.84
CA PHE A 7 43.66 -3.91 4.63
C PHE A 7 42.24 -4.28 4.17
N VAL A 8 42.13 -5.29 3.32
CA VAL A 8 40.81 -5.79 2.87
C VAL A 8 40.04 -6.38 4.05
N HIS A 9 40.64 -7.20 4.90
CA HIS A 9 40.00 -7.78 6.07
C HIS A 9 39.55 -6.73 7.12
N VAL A 10 40.34 -5.69 7.35
CA VAL A 10 39.96 -4.59 8.27
C VAL A 10 38.75 -3.84 7.72
N ARG A 11 38.77 -3.51 6.43
CA ARG A 11 37.66 -2.84 5.75
C ARG A 11 36.38 -3.68 5.77
N GLU A 12 36.51 -4.99 5.55
CA GLU A 12 35.37 -5.92 5.57
C GLU A 12 34.76 -6.03 6.97
N LYS A 13 35.57 -6.13 8.03
CA LYS A 13 35.12 -6.11 9.42
C LYS A 13 34.44 -4.80 9.79
N LEU A 14 35.00 -3.67 9.35
CA LEU A 14 34.43 -2.34 9.59
C LEU A 14 33.04 -2.21 8.91
N MET A 15 32.95 -2.61 7.63
CA MET A 15 31.70 -2.59 6.87
C MET A 15 30.64 -3.51 7.49
N ARG A 16 31.02 -4.71 7.92
CA ARG A 16 30.12 -5.62 8.61
C ARG A 16 29.63 -5.04 9.92
N GLY A 17 30.51 -4.41 10.71
CA GLY A 17 30.15 -3.70 11.94
C GLY A 17 29.17 -2.56 11.68
N LEU A 18 29.42 -1.75 10.64
CA LEU A 18 28.53 -0.65 10.24
C LEU A 18 27.15 -1.16 9.82
N PHE A 19 27.08 -2.19 8.97
CA PHE A 19 25.78 -2.76 8.56
C PHE A 19 25.02 -3.37 9.75
N LEU A 20 25.73 -4.03 10.68
CA LEU A 20 25.11 -4.55 11.89
C LEU A 20 24.56 -3.42 12.78
N ALA A 21 25.33 -2.33 12.95
CA ALA A 21 24.89 -1.16 13.71
C ALA A 21 23.64 -0.51 13.07
N CYS A 22 23.62 -0.33 11.75
CA CYS A 22 22.45 0.19 11.04
C CYS A 22 21.22 -0.73 11.20
N ALA A 23 21.41 -2.03 11.09
CA ALA A 23 20.34 -3.01 11.27
C ALA A 23 19.79 -2.97 12.72
N LEU A 24 20.67 -2.97 13.74
CA LEU A 24 20.27 -2.84 15.13
C LEU A 24 19.55 -1.53 15.41
N PHE A 25 20.05 -0.41 14.89
CA PHE A 25 19.39 0.89 15.03
C PHE A 25 17.97 0.86 14.47
N SER A 26 17.76 0.28 13.29
CA SER A 26 16.43 0.18 12.67
C SER A 26 15.47 -0.66 13.53
N VAL A 27 15.93 -1.78 14.07
CA VAL A 27 15.13 -2.65 14.95
C VAL A 27 14.79 -1.93 16.26
N VAL A 28 15.79 -1.29 16.89
CA VAL A 28 15.59 -0.54 18.14
C VAL A 28 14.62 0.62 17.94
N ALA A 29 14.76 1.40 16.84
CA ALA A 29 13.85 2.49 16.53
C ALA A 29 12.40 2.01 16.37
N LEU A 30 12.19 0.92 15.61
CA LEU A 30 10.87 0.33 15.43
C LEU A 30 10.30 -0.19 16.76
N ALA A 31 11.10 -0.88 17.56
CA ALA A 31 10.69 -1.37 18.86
C ALA A 31 10.31 -0.22 19.82
N THR A 32 11.11 0.85 19.84
CA THR A 32 10.83 2.03 20.66
C THR A 32 9.50 2.69 20.29
N ILE A 33 9.24 2.90 19.00
CA ILE A 33 7.96 3.47 18.54
C ILE A 33 6.80 2.54 18.91
N THR A 34 6.95 1.24 18.70
CA THR A 34 5.91 0.26 19.03
C THR A 34 5.61 0.24 20.53
N VAL A 35 6.63 0.21 21.37
CA VAL A 35 6.48 0.22 22.84
C VAL A 35 5.85 1.53 23.29
N PHE A 36 6.30 2.66 22.76
CA PHE A 36 5.70 3.98 23.07
C PHE A 36 4.21 4.01 22.72
N LEU A 37 3.83 3.61 21.52
CA LEU A 37 2.43 3.60 21.10
C LEU A 37 1.57 2.71 22.00
N LEU A 38 2.02 1.49 22.30
CA LEU A 38 1.28 0.55 23.12
C LEU A 38 1.20 1.02 24.58
N ALA A 39 2.32 1.48 25.17
CA ALA A 39 2.36 1.92 26.56
C ALA A 39 1.54 3.20 26.81
N SER A 40 1.44 4.07 25.82
CA SER A 40 0.69 5.34 25.95
C SER A 40 -0.76 5.21 25.49
N GLY A 41 -1.05 4.39 24.47
CA GLY A 41 -2.39 4.31 23.89
C GLY A 41 -3.30 3.26 24.52
N LEU A 42 -2.78 2.08 24.91
CA LEU A 42 -3.61 1.02 25.51
C LEU A 42 -4.27 1.41 26.84
N PRO A 43 -3.59 2.11 27.78
CA PRO A 43 -4.24 2.53 29.02
C PRO A 43 -5.45 3.41 28.77
N PHE A 44 -5.38 4.32 27.80
CA PHE A 44 -6.49 5.21 27.46
C PHE A 44 -7.70 4.42 26.89
N ILE A 45 -7.45 3.42 26.05
CA ILE A 45 -8.52 2.54 25.54
C ILE A 45 -9.17 1.76 26.70
N ALA A 46 -8.38 1.33 27.68
CA ALA A 46 -8.89 0.62 28.86
C ALA A 46 -9.70 1.52 29.79
N GLU A 47 -9.32 2.79 29.95
CA GLU A 47 -10.03 3.79 30.76
C GLU A 47 -11.41 4.13 30.19
N ILE A 48 -11.50 4.37 28.88
CA ILE A 48 -12.76 4.75 28.21
C ILE A 48 -13.65 3.52 27.94
N GLY A 49 -13.04 2.37 27.73
CA GLY A 49 -13.72 1.14 27.33
C GLY A 49 -13.84 1.01 25.82
N LEU A 50 -13.78 -0.26 25.37
CA LEU A 50 -13.80 -0.59 23.93
C LEU A 50 -15.09 -0.13 23.22
N GLY A 51 -16.23 -0.15 23.91
CA GLY A 51 -17.51 0.23 23.32
C GLY A 51 -17.59 1.72 22.95
N GLU A 52 -17.08 2.60 23.80
CA GLU A 52 -17.05 4.04 23.53
C GLU A 52 -15.94 4.38 22.53
N PHE A 53 -14.77 3.77 22.66
CA PHE A 53 -13.65 3.99 21.74
C PHE A 53 -13.96 3.55 20.31
N PHE A 54 -14.69 2.47 20.10
CA PHE A 54 -15.21 2.05 18.80
C PHE A 54 -16.61 2.61 18.50
N GLY A 55 -16.99 3.70 19.16
CA GLY A 55 -18.18 4.48 18.84
C GLY A 55 -18.05 5.24 17.51
N THR A 56 -19.14 5.86 17.08
CA THR A 56 -19.20 6.62 15.82
C THR A 56 -18.97 8.11 15.98
N ARG A 57 -19.07 8.64 17.22
CA ARG A 57 -18.96 10.08 17.50
C ARG A 57 -17.54 10.43 17.93
N TRP A 58 -16.92 11.32 17.16
CA TRP A 58 -15.63 11.95 17.52
C TRP A 58 -15.84 13.43 17.81
N ALA A 59 -15.76 13.81 19.06
CA ALA A 59 -15.91 15.19 19.54
C ALA A 59 -15.07 15.42 20.80
N PRO A 60 -13.73 15.39 20.72
CA PRO A 60 -12.84 15.42 21.89
C PRO A 60 -12.81 16.75 22.64
N LEU A 61 -13.22 17.85 21.98
CA LEU A 61 -13.21 19.22 22.54
C LEU A 61 -14.61 19.72 22.89
N SER A 62 -15.64 18.86 22.91
CA SER A 62 -16.99 19.23 23.29
C SER A 62 -17.18 19.18 24.81
N ASP A 63 -18.25 19.83 25.34
CA ASP A 63 -18.63 19.79 26.77
C ASP A 63 -18.84 18.35 27.26
N THR A 64 -19.25 17.45 26.37
CA THR A 64 -19.30 15.99 26.58
C THR A 64 -18.33 15.31 25.61
N PRO A 65 -17.06 15.12 26.02
CA PRO A 65 -16.05 14.54 25.14
C PRO A 65 -16.45 13.15 24.65
N ALA A 66 -16.22 12.87 23.36
CA ALA A 66 -16.46 11.57 22.75
C ALA A 66 -15.26 11.20 21.83
N TYR A 67 -14.78 9.97 21.95
CA TYR A 67 -13.55 9.52 21.33
C TYR A 67 -13.76 8.33 20.38
N GLY A 68 -14.94 8.24 19.77
CA GLY A 68 -15.30 7.16 18.86
C GLY A 68 -14.59 7.25 17.51
N ILE A 69 -13.84 6.21 17.13
CA ILE A 69 -13.02 6.18 15.91
C ILE A 69 -13.61 5.30 14.78
N LEU A 70 -14.75 4.65 15.00
CA LEU A 70 -15.30 3.68 14.04
C LEU A 70 -15.59 4.29 12.67
N SER A 71 -16.16 5.49 12.62
CA SER A 71 -16.42 6.21 11.37
C SER A 71 -15.14 6.42 10.55
N MET A 72 -14.04 6.77 11.22
CA MET A 72 -12.74 7.01 10.57
C MET A 72 -12.07 5.71 10.13
N LEU A 73 -12.24 4.64 10.88
CA LEU A 73 -11.75 3.30 10.51
C LEU A 73 -12.43 2.82 9.23
N VAL A 74 -13.76 2.94 9.17
CA VAL A 74 -14.55 2.55 7.99
C VAL A 74 -14.22 3.46 6.79
N ALA A 75 -14.06 4.77 7.01
CA ALA A 75 -13.64 5.71 5.97
C ALA A 75 -12.25 5.35 5.41
N SER A 76 -11.28 5.04 6.28
CA SER A 76 -9.95 4.60 5.85
C SER A 76 -9.99 3.33 5.02
N LEU A 77 -10.84 2.37 5.40
CA LEU A 77 -11.03 1.14 4.65
C LEU A 77 -11.62 1.39 3.25
N TYR A 78 -12.67 2.22 3.16
CA TYR A 78 -13.31 2.54 1.88
C TYR A 78 -12.38 3.30 0.93
N VAL A 79 -11.70 4.34 1.43
CA VAL A 79 -10.74 5.11 0.64
C VAL A 79 -9.62 4.20 0.13
N THR A 80 -9.05 3.35 1.01
CA THR A 80 -7.98 2.42 0.63
C THR A 80 -8.46 1.37 -0.37
N ALA A 81 -9.59 0.72 -0.10
CA ALA A 81 -10.12 -0.33 -0.98
C ALA A 81 -10.40 0.21 -2.39
N LEU A 82 -11.04 1.38 -2.48
CA LEU A 82 -11.36 2.00 -3.76
C LEU A 82 -10.11 2.49 -4.51
N SER A 83 -9.14 3.09 -3.80
CA SER A 83 -7.86 3.51 -4.40
C SER A 83 -7.05 2.34 -4.94
N VAL A 84 -7.03 1.23 -4.19
CA VAL A 84 -6.35 -0.01 -4.61
C VAL A 84 -7.05 -0.63 -5.81
N LEU A 85 -8.38 -0.67 -5.82
CA LEU A 85 -9.15 -1.18 -6.96
C LEU A 85 -8.83 -0.41 -8.24
N ILE A 86 -8.83 0.92 -8.17
CA ILE A 86 -8.51 1.81 -9.31
C ILE A 86 -7.03 1.67 -9.70
N GLY A 87 -6.13 1.81 -8.73
CA GLY A 87 -4.68 1.79 -8.96
C GLY A 87 -4.16 0.45 -9.45
N VAL A 88 -4.64 -0.67 -8.88
CA VAL A 88 -4.25 -2.02 -9.34
C VAL A 88 -4.81 -2.30 -10.73
N GLY A 89 -6.08 -1.94 -10.99
CA GLY A 89 -6.68 -2.12 -12.31
C GLY A 89 -5.85 -1.42 -13.38
N ILE A 90 -5.70 -0.11 -13.29
CA ILE A 90 -4.97 0.70 -14.28
C ILE A 90 -3.49 0.32 -14.31
N GLY A 91 -2.84 0.18 -13.15
CA GLY A 91 -1.40 -0.10 -13.04
C GLY A 91 -1.01 -1.45 -13.61
N LEU A 92 -1.79 -2.50 -13.35
CA LEU A 92 -1.52 -3.84 -13.88
C LEU A 92 -1.70 -3.89 -15.40
N PHE A 93 -2.78 -3.28 -15.94
CA PHE A 93 -2.97 -3.19 -17.39
C PHE A 93 -1.83 -2.40 -18.05
N THR A 94 -1.39 -1.29 -17.45
CA THR A 94 -0.24 -0.52 -17.93
C THR A 94 1.03 -1.38 -17.92
N ALA A 95 1.30 -2.14 -16.86
CA ALA A 95 2.46 -3.03 -16.79
C ALA A 95 2.43 -4.12 -17.85
N ILE A 96 1.27 -4.75 -18.09
CA ILE A 96 1.09 -5.77 -19.13
C ILE A 96 1.30 -5.16 -20.51
N CYS A 97 0.76 -3.97 -20.76
CA CYS A 97 0.95 -3.25 -22.02
C CYS A 97 2.44 -2.98 -22.26
N LEU A 98 3.16 -2.45 -21.31
CA LEU A 98 4.59 -2.15 -21.38
C LEU A 98 5.45 -3.42 -21.56
N TYR A 99 4.99 -4.57 -21.05
CA TYR A 99 5.75 -5.81 -21.12
C TYR A 99 5.87 -6.36 -22.55
N LYS A 100 4.76 -6.42 -23.32
CA LYS A 100 4.75 -7.13 -24.63
C LYS A 100 3.93 -6.44 -25.74
N PHE A 101 3.03 -5.51 -25.40
CA PHE A 101 2.10 -4.94 -26.38
C PHE A 101 2.48 -3.53 -26.83
N CYS A 102 3.24 -2.80 -26.02
CA CYS A 102 3.64 -1.44 -26.33
C CYS A 102 4.74 -1.40 -27.39
N PRO A 103 4.68 -0.54 -28.40
CA PRO A 103 5.77 -0.31 -29.34
C PRO A 103 7.06 0.09 -28.61
N ARG A 104 8.21 -0.44 -29.05
CA ARG A 104 9.51 -0.25 -28.35
C ARG A 104 9.87 1.22 -28.11
N TRP A 105 9.48 2.12 -29.00
CA TRP A 105 9.77 3.54 -28.88
C TRP A 105 8.95 4.24 -27.76
N LEU A 106 7.78 3.71 -27.40
CA LEU A 106 6.91 4.22 -26.32
C LEU A 106 7.24 3.62 -24.94
N VAL A 107 7.86 2.46 -24.88
CA VAL A 107 8.15 1.78 -23.58
C VAL A 107 9.04 2.64 -22.70
N SER A 108 10.14 3.20 -23.26
CA SER A 108 11.09 4.02 -22.50
C SER A 108 10.45 5.33 -21.97
N PRO A 109 9.78 6.15 -22.78
CA PRO A 109 9.16 7.38 -22.28
C PRO A 109 8.05 7.13 -21.27
N ILE A 110 7.18 6.12 -21.46
CA ILE A 110 6.12 5.79 -20.48
C ILE A 110 6.74 5.32 -19.17
N ARG A 111 7.77 4.47 -19.21
CA ARG A 111 8.49 4.03 -18.00
C ARG A 111 9.14 5.21 -17.28
N GLN A 112 9.72 6.16 -17.99
CA GLN A 112 10.27 7.37 -17.41
C GLN A 112 9.19 8.25 -16.77
N MET A 113 8.05 8.45 -17.41
CA MET A 113 6.91 9.17 -16.83
C MET A 113 6.42 8.52 -15.55
N VAL A 114 6.24 7.20 -15.53
CA VAL A 114 5.86 6.44 -14.34
C VAL A 114 6.89 6.62 -13.21
N ASN A 115 8.18 6.58 -13.53
CA ASN A 115 9.24 6.79 -12.54
C ASN A 115 9.26 8.23 -12.00
N LEU A 116 9.02 9.23 -12.86
CA LEU A 116 8.90 10.63 -12.44
C LEU A 116 7.72 10.84 -11.48
N LEU A 117 6.57 10.21 -11.73
CA LEU A 117 5.42 10.27 -10.81
C LEU A 117 5.79 9.74 -9.42
N SER A 118 6.65 8.72 -9.31
CA SER A 118 7.06 8.19 -8.00
C SER A 118 7.92 9.16 -7.19
N GLY A 119 8.57 10.12 -7.84
CA GLY A 119 9.39 11.17 -7.21
C GLY A 119 8.59 12.41 -6.76
N ILE A 120 7.32 12.54 -7.13
CA ILE A 120 6.49 13.68 -6.76
C ILE A 120 6.07 13.56 -5.28
N PRO A 121 6.29 14.61 -4.44
CA PRO A 121 5.80 14.64 -3.07
C PRO A 121 4.27 14.49 -2.98
N SER A 122 3.78 13.76 -1.97
CA SER A 122 2.34 13.48 -1.82
C SER A 122 1.48 14.74 -1.67
N VAL A 123 2.03 15.79 -1.08
CA VAL A 123 1.36 17.10 -0.97
C VAL A 123 0.99 17.69 -2.33
N ILE A 124 1.83 17.50 -3.36
CA ILE A 124 1.55 17.98 -4.72
C ILE A 124 0.38 17.19 -5.33
N PHE A 125 0.30 15.88 -5.09
CA PHE A 125 -0.87 15.09 -5.49
C PHE A 125 -2.14 15.56 -4.78
N GLY A 126 -2.05 15.92 -3.49
CA GLY A 126 -3.16 16.50 -2.73
C GLY A 126 -3.60 17.84 -3.30
N LEU A 127 -2.66 18.73 -3.62
CA LEU A 127 -2.92 20.02 -4.24
C LEU A 127 -3.59 19.85 -5.62
N PHE A 128 -3.05 18.98 -6.47
CA PHE A 128 -3.68 18.62 -7.76
C PHE A 128 -5.09 18.07 -7.55
N GLY A 129 -5.27 17.19 -6.58
CA GLY A 129 -6.57 16.64 -6.22
C GLY A 129 -7.57 17.74 -5.83
N MET A 130 -7.16 18.67 -4.96
CA MET A 130 -7.99 19.76 -4.49
C MET A 130 -8.34 20.77 -5.61
N THR A 131 -7.40 21.07 -6.51
CA THR A 131 -7.57 22.08 -7.54
C THR A 131 -8.21 21.57 -8.84
N VAL A 132 -8.07 20.28 -9.13
CA VAL A 132 -8.55 19.68 -10.39
C VAL A 132 -9.60 18.61 -10.16
N ILE A 133 -9.29 17.58 -9.32
CA ILE A 133 -10.17 16.41 -9.15
C ILE A 133 -11.43 16.78 -8.36
N VAL A 134 -11.27 17.52 -7.26
CA VAL A 134 -12.42 17.92 -6.41
C VAL A 134 -13.41 18.79 -7.18
N PRO A 135 -13.00 19.87 -7.90
CA PRO A 135 -13.95 20.64 -8.74
C PRO A 135 -14.58 19.80 -9.84
N PHE A 136 -13.80 18.95 -10.51
CA PHE A 136 -14.33 18.07 -11.54
C PHE A 136 -15.42 17.12 -11.01
N ILE A 137 -15.19 16.51 -9.86
CA ILE A 137 -16.20 15.64 -9.23
C ILE A 137 -17.41 16.44 -8.79
N ARG A 138 -17.21 17.61 -8.18
CA ARG A 138 -18.29 18.50 -7.74
C ARG A 138 -19.20 18.90 -8.89
N ASP A 139 -18.62 19.31 -10.02
CA ASP A 139 -19.36 19.97 -11.10
C ASP A 139 -19.96 18.96 -12.10
N TYR A 140 -19.37 17.76 -12.25
CA TYR A 140 -19.77 16.81 -13.30
C TYR A 140 -20.24 15.45 -12.80
N ILE A 141 -19.87 15.03 -11.56
CA ILE A 141 -20.12 13.66 -11.11
C ILE A 141 -21.02 13.61 -9.86
N SER A 142 -20.82 14.56 -8.92
CA SER A 142 -21.49 14.50 -7.61
C SER A 142 -22.93 14.97 -7.70
N PRO A 143 -23.93 14.12 -7.35
CA PRO A 143 -25.33 14.56 -7.30
C PRO A 143 -25.62 15.60 -6.22
N SER A 144 -24.78 15.64 -5.18
CA SER A 144 -24.92 16.54 -4.02
C SER A 144 -24.15 17.85 -4.16
N GLY A 145 -23.39 18.05 -5.25
CA GLY A 145 -22.55 19.22 -5.45
C GLY A 145 -21.34 19.28 -4.49
N VAL A 146 -21.02 18.18 -3.78
CA VAL A 146 -19.85 18.07 -2.92
C VAL A 146 -18.76 17.30 -3.67
N GLY A 147 -17.58 17.93 -3.81
CA GLY A 147 -16.45 17.31 -4.50
C GLY A 147 -15.45 16.64 -3.57
N TYR A 148 -15.40 17.07 -2.30
CA TYR A 148 -14.57 16.46 -1.28
C TYR A 148 -15.19 15.16 -0.76
N GLY A 149 -14.39 14.09 -0.63
CA GLY A 149 -14.90 12.84 -0.08
C GLY A 149 -14.09 11.60 -0.46
N ILE A 150 -14.73 10.45 -0.34
CA ILE A 150 -14.11 9.14 -0.58
C ILE A 150 -13.65 9.00 -2.03
N LEU A 151 -14.48 9.39 -3.01
CA LEU A 151 -14.17 9.22 -4.42
C LEU A 151 -12.95 10.07 -4.83
N SER A 152 -12.91 11.35 -4.43
CA SER A 152 -11.79 12.25 -4.72
C SER A 152 -10.48 11.72 -4.12
N SER A 153 -10.54 11.28 -2.86
CA SER A 153 -9.39 10.69 -2.17
C SER A 153 -8.93 9.40 -2.84
N ALA A 154 -9.86 8.55 -3.23
CA ALA A 154 -9.54 7.28 -3.89
C ALA A 154 -8.90 7.47 -5.27
N LEU A 155 -9.34 8.47 -6.04
CA LEU A 155 -8.73 8.82 -7.33
C LEU A 155 -7.30 9.36 -7.15
N VAL A 156 -7.09 10.31 -6.23
CA VAL A 156 -5.76 10.87 -5.94
C VAL A 156 -4.81 9.76 -5.48
N LEU A 157 -5.22 8.95 -4.50
CA LEU A 157 -4.42 7.83 -4.03
C LEU A 157 -4.19 6.77 -5.10
N GLY A 158 -5.21 6.47 -5.90
CA GLY A 158 -5.13 5.55 -7.02
C GLY A 158 -4.03 5.95 -8.00
N ILE A 159 -3.97 7.24 -8.37
CA ILE A 159 -2.91 7.80 -9.23
C ILE A 159 -1.54 7.71 -8.53
N MET A 160 -1.47 8.01 -7.25
CA MET A 160 -0.23 8.02 -6.49
C MET A 160 0.41 6.62 -6.31
N ILE A 161 -0.40 5.56 -6.25
CA ILE A 161 0.10 4.18 -6.13
C ILE A 161 0.40 3.52 -7.49
N LEU A 162 -0.05 4.10 -8.61
CA LEU A 162 0.20 3.57 -9.96
C LEU A 162 1.68 3.26 -10.24
N PRO A 163 2.64 4.17 -9.96
CA PRO A 163 4.05 3.91 -10.24
C PRO A 163 4.57 2.64 -9.56
N THR A 164 4.19 2.44 -8.30
CA THR A 164 4.59 1.26 -7.52
C THR A 164 4.06 -0.03 -8.15
N ILE A 165 2.77 -0.03 -8.54
CA ILE A 165 2.13 -1.20 -9.14
C ILE A 165 2.72 -1.50 -10.50
N VAL A 166 2.89 -0.48 -11.36
CA VAL A 166 3.44 -0.63 -12.70
C VAL A 166 4.87 -1.16 -12.66
N SER A 167 5.75 -0.53 -11.86
CA SER A 167 7.16 -0.89 -11.80
C SER A 167 7.34 -2.31 -11.25
N VAL A 168 6.76 -2.61 -10.09
CA VAL A 168 6.93 -3.94 -9.47
C VAL A 168 6.29 -5.05 -10.30
N SER A 169 5.13 -4.79 -10.93
CA SER A 169 4.48 -5.79 -11.79
C SER A 169 5.28 -6.02 -13.08
N LEU A 170 5.83 -4.97 -13.68
CA LEU A 170 6.68 -5.08 -14.86
C LEU A 170 7.95 -5.86 -14.56
N ASP A 171 8.63 -5.53 -13.46
CA ASP A 171 9.85 -6.22 -13.03
C ASP A 171 9.56 -7.70 -12.70
N ALA A 172 8.42 -8.00 -12.07
CA ALA A 172 7.99 -9.37 -11.81
C ALA A 172 7.75 -10.18 -13.09
N MET A 173 7.15 -9.55 -14.13
CA MET A 173 6.97 -10.21 -15.44
C MET A 173 8.29 -10.38 -16.18
N GLN A 174 9.21 -9.43 -16.08
CA GLN A 174 10.54 -9.51 -16.69
C GLN A 174 11.44 -10.55 -16.03
N ALA A 175 11.25 -10.83 -14.74
CA ALA A 175 11.99 -11.87 -14.01
C ALA A 175 11.60 -13.30 -14.40
N VAL A 176 10.46 -13.51 -15.07
CA VAL A 176 10.08 -14.84 -15.60
C VAL A 176 10.97 -15.18 -16.78
N PRO A 177 11.60 -16.40 -16.82
CA PRO A 177 12.46 -16.80 -17.94
C PRO A 177 11.73 -16.71 -19.29
N GLY A 178 12.38 -16.13 -20.31
CA GLY A 178 11.82 -15.94 -21.65
C GLY A 178 11.41 -17.25 -22.33
N SER A 179 12.04 -18.37 -21.96
CA SER A 179 11.69 -19.72 -22.44
C SER A 179 10.24 -20.13 -22.19
N TYR A 180 9.60 -19.59 -21.13
CA TYR A 180 8.17 -19.81 -20.89
C TYR A 180 7.30 -19.20 -22.00
N PHE A 181 7.64 -17.97 -22.41
CA PHE A 181 6.92 -17.28 -23.48
C PHE A 181 7.17 -17.92 -24.84
N GLU A 182 8.44 -18.22 -25.15
CA GLU A 182 8.85 -18.87 -26.41
C GLU A 182 8.28 -20.26 -26.53
N GLY A 183 8.30 -21.06 -25.46
CA GLY A 183 7.70 -22.40 -25.42
C GLY A 183 6.19 -22.39 -25.68
N ALA A 184 5.48 -21.38 -25.10
CA ALA A 184 4.05 -21.23 -25.38
C ALA A 184 3.77 -20.90 -26.85
N LEU A 185 4.58 -20.04 -27.48
CA LEU A 185 4.47 -19.70 -28.88
C LEU A 185 4.79 -20.94 -29.79
N ALA A 186 5.80 -21.72 -29.42
CA ALA A 186 6.17 -22.96 -30.16
C ALA A 186 5.05 -24.01 -30.14
N LEU A 187 4.20 -24.00 -29.10
CA LEU A 187 3.00 -24.82 -28.99
C LEU A 187 1.76 -24.21 -29.68
N GLY A 188 1.93 -23.15 -30.47
CA GLY A 188 0.86 -22.54 -31.26
C GLY A 188 0.01 -21.50 -30.52
N SER A 189 0.40 -21.08 -29.32
CA SER A 189 -0.32 -20.02 -28.62
C SER A 189 -0.10 -18.66 -29.29
N THR A 190 -1.13 -17.78 -29.25
CA THR A 190 -0.94 -16.37 -29.64
C THR A 190 -0.13 -15.63 -28.58
N ARG A 191 0.40 -14.44 -28.92
CA ARG A 191 1.14 -13.59 -27.98
C ARG A 191 0.30 -13.22 -26.76
N GLU A 192 -0.98 -12.96 -26.94
CA GLU A 192 -1.95 -12.67 -25.89
C GLU A 192 -2.12 -13.89 -24.98
N GLN A 193 -2.36 -15.06 -25.57
CA GLN A 193 -2.50 -16.30 -24.80
C GLN A 193 -1.23 -16.62 -24.00
N ALA A 194 -0.05 -16.49 -24.59
CA ALA A 194 1.23 -16.68 -23.91
C ALA A 194 1.39 -15.69 -22.76
N THR A 195 1.01 -14.42 -22.95
CA THR A 195 1.11 -13.40 -21.90
C THR A 195 0.12 -13.66 -20.76
N PHE A 196 -1.17 -13.83 -21.04
CA PHE A 196 -2.21 -13.93 -20.01
C PHE A 196 -2.29 -15.31 -19.34
N ARG A 197 -2.01 -16.40 -20.08
CA ARG A 197 -2.15 -17.77 -19.56
C ARG A 197 -0.84 -18.38 -19.05
N VAL A 198 0.32 -17.83 -19.43
CA VAL A 198 1.62 -18.37 -19.04
C VAL A 198 2.43 -17.36 -18.24
N MET A 199 2.73 -16.19 -18.80
CA MET A 199 3.61 -15.21 -18.17
C MET A 199 2.98 -14.56 -16.93
N LEU A 200 1.73 -14.11 -17.01
CA LEU A 200 1.03 -13.44 -15.91
C LEU A 200 0.84 -14.38 -14.69
N PRO A 201 0.40 -15.63 -14.84
CA PRO A 201 0.38 -16.59 -13.74
C PRO A 201 1.77 -16.91 -13.17
N ALA A 202 2.81 -16.99 -13.99
CA ALA A 202 4.17 -17.22 -13.55
C ALA A 202 4.72 -16.03 -12.72
N ALA A 203 4.37 -14.79 -13.09
CA ALA A 203 4.77 -13.57 -12.38
C ALA A 203 3.89 -13.22 -11.16
N LYS A 204 2.83 -13.99 -10.89
CA LYS A 204 1.77 -13.67 -9.92
C LYS A 204 2.28 -13.35 -8.51
N SER A 205 3.28 -14.06 -8.00
CA SER A 205 3.83 -13.82 -6.66
C SER A 205 4.50 -12.45 -6.55
N GLY A 206 5.21 -12.02 -7.61
CA GLY A 206 5.83 -10.70 -7.67
C GLY A 206 4.80 -9.58 -7.84
N ILE A 207 3.79 -9.79 -8.70
CA ILE A 207 2.68 -8.84 -8.87
C ILE A 207 1.93 -8.64 -7.55
N LEU A 208 1.60 -9.72 -6.84
CA LEU A 208 0.97 -9.62 -5.52
C LEU A 208 1.84 -8.88 -4.51
N ALA A 209 3.16 -9.03 -4.55
CA ALA A 209 4.06 -8.26 -3.71
C ALA A 209 3.97 -6.74 -4.00
N GLY A 210 3.85 -6.35 -5.27
CA GLY A 210 3.61 -4.97 -5.69
C GLY A 210 2.28 -4.42 -5.18
N VAL A 211 1.22 -5.21 -5.24
CA VAL A 211 -0.09 -4.84 -4.70
C VAL A 211 -0.04 -4.63 -3.19
N VAL A 212 0.61 -5.54 -2.44
CA VAL A 212 0.78 -5.39 -0.98
C VAL A 212 1.53 -4.11 -0.63
N LEU A 213 2.60 -3.81 -1.36
CA LEU A 213 3.37 -2.58 -1.16
C LEU A 213 2.52 -1.33 -1.43
N ALA A 214 1.71 -1.35 -2.49
CA ALA A 214 0.78 -0.27 -2.83
C ALA A 214 -0.32 -0.08 -1.78
N VAL A 215 -0.88 -1.17 -1.23
CA VAL A 215 -1.86 -1.14 -0.14
C VAL A 215 -1.25 -0.52 1.11
N GLY A 216 -0.06 -0.96 1.52
CA GLY A 216 0.64 -0.38 2.67
C GLY A 216 0.88 1.13 2.53
N ARG A 217 1.25 1.58 1.33
CA ARG A 217 1.41 2.99 1.01
C ARG A 217 0.08 3.76 1.08
N ALA A 218 -0.99 3.21 0.51
CA ALA A 218 -2.31 3.84 0.50
C ALA A 218 -2.90 4.03 1.90
N ILE A 219 -2.74 3.04 2.79
CA ILE A 219 -3.22 3.12 4.18
C ILE A 219 -2.48 4.20 4.98
N GLY A 220 -1.16 4.31 4.77
CA GLY A 220 -0.32 5.26 5.48
C GLY A 220 -0.35 6.69 4.94
N GLU A 221 -1.01 6.92 3.78
CA GLU A 221 -1.02 8.24 3.18
C GLU A 221 -1.87 9.22 3.99
N THR A 222 -1.27 10.36 4.28
CA THR A 222 -1.87 11.37 5.17
C THR A 222 -2.09 12.69 4.42
N MET A 223 -1.02 13.27 3.87
CA MET A 223 -1.05 14.63 3.35
C MET A 223 -1.91 14.80 2.11
N ALA A 224 -1.82 13.89 1.15
CA ALA A 224 -2.67 13.94 -0.03
C ALA A 224 -4.15 13.76 0.35
N VAL A 225 -4.45 12.87 1.31
CA VAL A 225 -5.82 12.57 1.73
C VAL A 225 -6.44 13.75 2.47
N ILE A 226 -5.74 14.36 3.44
CA ILE A 226 -6.25 15.53 4.19
C ILE A 226 -6.76 16.64 3.26
N MET A 227 -6.09 16.84 2.13
CA MET A 227 -6.44 17.92 1.19
C MET A 227 -7.71 17.66 0.38
N VAL A 228 -8.13 16.39 0.24
CA VAL A 228 -9.21 16.02 -0.69
C VAL A 228 -10.37 15.26 -0.04
N VAL A 229 -10.22 14.81 1.21
CA VAL A 229 -11.21 13.95 1.88
C VAL A 229 -12.34 14.74 2.56
N GLY A 230 -12.12 16.04 2.84
CA GLY A 230 -13.09 16.95 3.44
C GLY A 230 -13.11 16.97 4.97
N ASN A 231 -12.50 15.97 5.62
CA ASN A 231 -12.20 15.91 7.06
C ASN A 231 -13.41 15.92 8.04
N SER A 232 -14.60 15.54 7.60
CA SER A 232 -15.76 15.33 8.50
C SER A 232 -15.66 13.99 9.22
N PRO A 233 -15.81 13.93 10.56
CA PRO A 233 -15.70 12.67 11.32
C PRO A 233 -16.98 11.81 11.27
N GLU A 234 -17.85 12.03 10.30
CA GLU A 234 -19.11 11.32 10.16
C GLU A 234 -18.96 9.93 9.54
N MET A 235 -19.97 9.07 9.75
CA MET A 235 -19.99 7.72 9.19
C MET A 235 -20.17 7.78 7.66
N PRO A 236 -19.33 7.09 6.89
CA PRO A 236 -19.40 7.11 5.42
C PRO A 236 -20.62 6.33 4.92
N VAL A 237 -21.62 7.03 4.39
CA VAL A 237 -22.82 6.45 3.77
C VAL A 237 -22.85 6.66 2.26
N SER A 238 -22.01 7.56 1.71
CA SER A 238 -21.93 7.87 0.29
C SER A 238 -20.48 8.07 -0.14
N LEU A 239 -20.18 7.74 -1.40
CA LEU A 239 -18.86 7.98 -2.01
C LEU A 239 -18.54 9.47 -2.19
N PHE A 240 -19.55 10.32 -2.22
CA PHE A 240 -19.44 11.78 -2.39
C PHE A 240 -19.46 12.53 -1.06
N GLN A 241 -19.56 11.83 0.05
CA GLN A 241 -19.59 12.45 1.37
C GLN A 241 -18.17 12.75 1.84
N SER A 242 -18.01 13.94 2.46
CA SER A 242 -16.83 14.29 3.23
C SER A 242 -16.68 13.34 4.41
N VAL A 243 -15.49 12.77 4.57
CA VAL A 243 -15.15 11.84 5.65
C VAL A 243 -13.79 12.20 6.25
N ARG A 244 -13.41 11.54 7.33
CA ARG A 244 -12.10 11.67 7.94
C ARG A 244 -11.45 10.30 8.06
N THR A 245 -10.20 10.16 7.61
CA THR A 245 -9.43 8.92 7.80
C THR A 245 -8.70 8.93 9.15
N LEU A 246 -8.28 7.76 9.63
CA LEU A 246 -7.50 7.64 10.87
C LEU A 246 -6.20 8.46 10.81
N THR A 247 -5.48 8.39 9.69
CA THR A 247 -4.24 9.14 9.46
C THR A 247 -4.49 10.65 9.46
N ALA A 248 -5.56 11.10 8.79
CA ALA A 248 -5.96 12.50 8.77
C ALA A 248 -6.35 13.00 10.17
N ASN A 249 -7.06 12.21 10.97
CA ASN A 249 -7.44 12.56 12.33
C ASN A 249 -6.21 12.76 13.22
N ILE A 250 -5.24 11.84 13.17
CA ILE A 250 -3.99 11.96 13.93
C ILE A 250 -3.22 13.22 13.52
N ALA A 251 -3.08 13.48 12.23
CA ALA A 251 -2.29 14.61 11.75
C ALA A 251 -2.94 15.95 12.05
N LEU A 252 -4.27 16.08 11.94
CA LEU A 252 -5.01 17.30 12.26
C LEU A 252 -4.98 17.60 13.76
N GLY A 253 -5.09 16.57 14.60
CA GLY A 253 -5.13 16.76 16.05
C GLY A 253 -3.76 16.88 16.71
N ALA A 254 -2.69 16.39 16.07
CA ALA A 254 -1.37 16.29 16.71
C ALA A 254 -0.76 17.61 17.18
N THR A 255 -1.14 18.73 16.55
CA THR A 255 -0.62 20.07 16.92
C THR A 255 -1.54 20.85 17.84
N GLU A 256 -2.80 20.51 17.90
CA GLU A 256 -3.83 21.31 18.58
C GLU A 256 -4.33 20.67 19.89
N MET A 257 -4.29 19.34 19.96
CA MET A 257 -4.86 18.61 21.09
C MET A 257 -3.81 18.33 22.17
N LYS A 258 -4.21 18.52 23.45
CA LYS A 258 -3.38 18.23 24.64
C LYS A 258 -4.21 17.50 25.70
N GLY A 259 -3.55 16.70 26.53
CA GLY A 259 -4.21 15.93 27.58
C GLY A 259 -4.96 14.72 27.05
N ASP A 260 -6.21 14.52 27.46
CA ASP A 260 -7.00 13.35 27.05
C ASP A 260 -7.27 13.27 25.54
N PRO A 261 -7.56 14.38 24.82
CA PRO A 261 -7.61 14.35 23.36
C PRO A 261 -6.31 13.88 22.69
N GLU A 262 -5.14 14.26 23.21
CA GLU A 262 -3.85 13.79 22.72
C GLU A 262 -3.66 12.27 22.96
N ARG A 263 -4.03 11.79 24.16
CA ARG A 263 -4.02 10.36 24.50
C ARG A 263 -4.94 9.56 23.57
N ALA A 264 -6.11 10.11 23.21
CA ALA A 264 -7.04 9.53 22.25
C ALA A 264 -6.45 9.42 20.82
N LEU A 265 -5.65 10.43 20.40
CA LEU A 265 -4.94 10.36 19.11
C LEU A 265 -3.84 9.29 19.12
N ILE A 266 -3.10 9.16 20.22
CA ILE A 266 -2.10 8.08 20.36
C ILE A 266 -2.79 6.72 20.34
N ALA A 267 -3.93 6.58 21.01
CA ALA A 267 -4.76 5.37 20.97
C ALA A 267 -5.28 5.07 19.56
N THR A 268 -5.67 6.10 18.80
CA THR A 268 -6.01 5.96 17.37
C THR A 268 -4.80 5.45 16.56
N GLY A 269 -3.58 5.90 16.90
CA GLY A 269 -2.33 5.41 16.32
C GLY A 269 -2.09 3.93 16.60
N VAL A 270 -2.43 3.42 17.79
CA VAL A 270 -2.37 1.98 18.11
C VAL A 270 -3.28 1.19 17.18
N VAL A 271 -4.53 1.65 17.00
CA VAL A 271 -5.48 0.96 16.10
C VAL A 271 -4.99 0.99 14.66
N LEU A 272 -4.46 2.11 14.17
CA LEU A 272 -3.88 2.21 12.85
C LEU A 272 -2.70 1.25 12.68
N PHE A 273 -1.82 1.15 13.68
CA PHE A 273 -0.68 0.23 13.67
C PHE A 273 -1.15 -1.22 13.60
N VAL A 274 -2.08 -1.63 14.46
CA VAL A 274 -2.64 -2.99 14.46
C VAL A 274 -3.36 -3.29 13.15
N PHE A 275 -4.16 -2.34 12.65
CA PHE A 275 -4.88 -2.47 11.38
C PHE A 275 -3.92 -2.68 10.20
N THR A 276 -2.86 -1.87 10.11
CA THR A 276 -1.84 -2.00 9.07
C THR A 276 -1.09 -3.32 9.17
N LEU A 277 -0.75 -3.75 10.39
CA LEU A 277 -0.07 -5.02 10.63
C LEU A 277 -0.95 -6.22 10.24
N LEU A 278 -2.23 -6.19 10.60
CA LEU A 278 -3.20 -7.23 10.23
C LEU A 278 -3.38 -7.33 8.72
N LEU A 279 -3.52 -6.20 8.02
CA LEU A 279 -3.64 -6.19 6.56
C LEU A 279 -2.38 -6.73 5.89
N ASN A 280 -1.19 -6.25 6.27
CA ASN A 280 0.07 -6.71 5.70
C ASN A 280 0.29 -8.21 5.96
N THR A 281 -0.04 -8.69 7.15
CA THR A 281 0.07 -10.12 7.51
C THR A 281 -0.92 -10.96 6.70
N SER A 282 -2.17 -10.51 6.56
CA SER A 282 -3.20 -11.20 5.77
C SER A 282 -2.79 -11.37 4.30
N PHE A 283 -2.27 -10.30 3.69
CA PHE A 283 -1.74 -10.37 2.33
C PHE A 283 -0.50 -11.26 2.22
N SER A 284 0.39 -11.25 3.22
CA SER A 284 1.59 -12.10 3.25
C SER A 284 1.21 -13.58 3.35
N LEU A 285 0.22 -13.93 4.16
CA LEU A 285 -0.30 -15.30 4.28
C LEU A 285 -0.94 -15.76 2.96
N LEU A 286 -1.74 -14.92 2.31
CA LEU A 286 -2.32 -15.22 1.00
C LEU A 286 -1.25 -15.50 -0.08
N LYS A 287 -0.12 -14.82 -0.01
CA LYS A 287 1.04 -15.06 -0.89
C LYS A 287 1.68 -16.42 -0.62
N ARG A 288 1.87 -16.78 0.65
CA ARG A 288 2.54 -18.01 1.08
C ARG A 288 1.73 -19.27 0.71
N ASP A 289 0.43 -19.29 1.00
CA ASP A 289 -0.46 -20.42 0.69
C ASP A 289 -0.50 -20.76 -0.79
N LYS A 290 -0.42 -19.73 -1.66
CA LYS A 290 -0.43 -19.92 -3.10
C LYS A 290 0.91 -20.48 -3.61
N THR A 291 2.03 -20.03 -3.08
CA THR A 291 3.36 -20.51 -3.47
C THR A 291 3.55 -21.98 -3.06
N GLU A 292 3.15 -22.36 -1.84
CA GLU A 292 3.25 -23.74 -1.37
C GLU A 292 2.34 -24.70 -2.16
N LYS A 293 1.14 -24.27 -2.57
CA LYS A 293 0.23 -25.08 -3.41
C LYS A 293 0.79 -25.31 -4.82
N ASP A 294 1.43 -24.30 -5.40
CA ASP A 294 2.04 -24.43 -6.73
C ASP A 294 3.30 -25.31 -6.69
N ASP A 295 4.12 -25.21 -5.64
CA ASP A 295 5.28 -26.08 -5.44
C ASP A 295 4.88 -27.54 -5.22
N ARG A 296 3.84 -27.82 -4.43
CA ARG A 296 3.31 -29.18 -4.23
C ARG A 296 2.75 -29.76 -5.53
N LYS A 297 2.05 -28.98 -6.34
CA LYS A 297 1.56 -29.43 -7.66
C LYS A 297 2.71 -29.72 -8.62
N SER A 298 3.76 -28.89 -8.62
CA SER A 298 4.95 -29.09 -9.45
C SER A 298 5.71 -30.36 -9.06
N ARG A 299 5.89 -30.62 -7.75
CA ARG A 299 6.54 -31.86 -7.25
C ARG A 299 5.77 -33.11 -7.61
N ARG A 300 4.44 -33.13 -7.40
CA ARG A 300 3.57 -34.26 -7.78
C ARG A 300 3.61 -34.56 -9.29
N LYS A 301 3.63 -33.52 -10.15
CA LYS A 301 3.77 -33.72 -11.59
C LYS A 301 5.13 -34.30 -11.98
N LYS A 302 6.21 -33.91 -11.29
CA LYS A 302 7.55 -34.46 -11.54
C LYS A 302 7.68 -35.92 -11.09
N GLU A 303 7.05 -36.29 -9.97
CA GLU A 303 6.99 -37.65 -9.46
C GLU A 303 6.20 -38.57 -10.41
N SER A 304 4.99 -38.16 -10.79
CA SER A 304 4.18 -38.94 -11.78
C SER A 304 4.85 -39.09 -13.15
N ALA A 305 5.62 -38.08 -13.59
CA ALA A 305 6.36 -38.18 -14.85
C ALA A 305 7.57 -39.14 -14.75
N LYS A 306 8.18 -39.29 -13.59
CA LYS A 306 9.25 -40.26 -13.33
C LYS A 306 8.71 -41.69 -13.24
N GLU A 307 7.56 -41.88 -12.59
CA GLU A 307 6.88 -43.19 -12.51
C GLU A 307 6.38 -43.69 -13.88
N ALA A 308 6.01 -42.81 -14.79
CA ALA A 308 5.58 -43.15 -16.14
C ALA A 308 6.76 -43.49 -17.11
N GLN A 309 8.01 -43.21 -16.70
CA GLN A 309 9.23 -43.51 -17.46
C GLN A 309 10.00 -44.74 -16.95
N SER A 310 9.62 -45.25 -15.78
CA SER A 310 10.14 -46.53 -15.24
C SER A 310 9.23 -47.70 -15.58
#